data_553a4c75c865ef7b02ca87c6bd6459e1
#
_entry.id   553a4c75c865ef7b02ca87c6bd6459e1
#
_cell.length_a   1.000
_cell.length_b   1.000
_cell.length_c   1.000
_cell.angle_alpha   90.00
_cell.angle_beta   90.00
_cell.angle_gamma   90.00
#
_symmetry.space_group_name_H-M   'P 1'
#
loop_
_entity.id
_entity.type
_entity.pdbx_description
1 polymer ?
#
loop_
_entity_poly.entity_id
_entity_poly.type
_entity_poly.pdbx_seq_one_letter_code
_entity_poly.pdbx_strand_id
1 'polypeptide(L)'
;MYNQIEDILLNISIVIATVWIVKRFWGSFFEEKQNSILPVSLWIVYCIFQFFFGYHNGRLQIFATILNILLILSIAMVAYQSRGKEKYFLLATFYAGWSLIEVFVFSLINSFDIGESQQRDIIGLVLSNILMILSVYALSMVAEKRKESPVPGKYYFFLLLVPVGSIVIAINEFCSEGKSFFAVITISILILFNVIIFELYVKINKVFAYEKEHTVYAQQFDMIEKITVSQKKMLEEFYEDRHNLLNKLIVLKNSVENSDKESVIRNLNQIIKNSNISENISNTGNSTIDCLINFKYAVAKEYGITFQLKIFIPEELSMEPCDIGIALGNALDNAIEAVRDCRQHQKVIEISMGVKKQALVMLIKNPYEHVLKNDRSGKYQSTKTESGRHGYGLNSIARIAEKYQGEILVEAQDSVFCLTVVMNLPEN
;
A
#
# COMPACT_ATOMS: atom_id res chain seq x y z
N MET A 1 18.44 23.18 -51.62
CA MET A 1 17.03 22.90 -51.30
C MET A 1 16.75 21.39 -51.12
N TYR A 2 17.28 20.51 -52.01
CA TYR A 2 17.12 19.04 -51.85
C TYR A 2 17.81 18.52 -50.57
N ASN A 3 19.03 18.86 -50.31
CA ASN A 3 19.76 18.47 -49.11
C ASN A 3 19.12 18.95 -47.79
N GLN A 4 18.50 20.13 -47.78
CA GLN A 4 17.80 20.65 -46.60
C GLN A 4 16.55 19.87 -46.24
N ILE A 5 15.84 19.32 -47.22
CA ILE A 5 14.64 18.50 -46.99
C ILE A 5 15.06 17.12 -46.42
N GLU A 6 16.12 16.55 -46.97
CA GLU A 6 16.69 15.28 -46.46
C GLU A 6 17.18 15.39 -45.03
N ASP A 7 17.87 16.48 -44.67
CA ASP A 7 18.33 16.76 -43.32
C ASP A 7 17.15 16.91 -42.32
N ILE A 8 16.08 17.60 -42.75
CA ILE A 8 14.86 17.76 -41.91
C ILE A 8 14.15 16.41 -41.71
N LEU A 9 14.02 15.59 -42.75
CA LEU A 9 13.41 14.27 -42.68
C LEU A 9 14.24 13.32 -41.78
N LEU A 10 15.55 13.37 -41.87
CA LEU A 10 16.45 12.62 -41.01
C LEU A 10 16.26 13.04 -39.55
N ASN A 11 16.27 14.33 -39.24
CA ASN A 11 16.06 14.84 -37.90
C ASN A 11 14.71 14.41 -37.32
N ILE A 12 13.63 14.48 -38.09
CA ILE A 12 12.31 14.01 -37.65
C ILE A 12 12.34 12.51 -37.30
N SER A 13 12.96 11.69 -38.15
CA SER A 13 13.05 10.25 -37.92
C SER A 13 13.85 9.91 -36.67
N ILE A 14 14.93 10.64 -36.38
CA ILE A 14 15.74 10.51 -35.19
C ILE A 14 14.92 10.89 -33.93
N VAL A 15 14.18 12.02 -33.98
CA VAL A 15 13.32 12.45 -32.86
C VAL A 15 12.29 11.36 -32.54
N ILE A 16 11.63 10.80 -33.54
CA ILE A 16 10.65 9.72 -33.37
C ILE A 16 11.32 8.50 -32.73
N ALA A 17 12.49 8.08 -33.23
CA ALA A 17 13.25 6.95 -32.69
C ALA A 17 13.63 7.19 -31.21
N THR A 18 14.18 8.36 -30.90
CA THR A 18 14.62 8.72 -29.55
C THR A 18 13.45 8.75 -28.55
N VAL A 19 12.34 9.37 -28.93
CA VAL A 19 11.12 9.41 -28.10
C VAL A 19 10.59 7.98 -27.86
N TRP A 20 10.57 7.16 -28.89
CA TRP A 20 10.17 5.76 -28.77
C TRP A 20 11.08 4.96 -27.84
N ILE A 21 12.41 5.13 -27.97
CA ILE A 21 13.42 4.47 -27.12
C ILE A 21 13.18 4.84 -25.65
N VAL A 22 13.07 6.14 -25.32
CA VAL A 22 12.88 6.61 -23.95
C VAL A 22 11.54 6.10 -23.40
N LYS A 23 10.46 6.22 -24.17
CA LYS A 23 9.12 5.77 -23.75
C LYS A 23 9.09 4.26 -23.52
N ARG A 24 9.68 3.49 -24.43
CA ARG A 24 9.74 2.02 -24.31
C ARG A 24 10.59 1.59 -23.13
N PHE A 25 11.74 2.23 -22.91
CA PHE A 25 12.61 1.92 -21.77
C PHE A 25 11.88 2.11 -20.44
N TRP A 26 11.33 3.29 -20.16
CA TRP A 26 10.64 3.55 -18.89
C TRP A 26 9.36 2.74 -18.74
N GLY A 27 8.59 2.57 -19.81
CA GLY A 27 7.38 1.75 -19.82
C GLY A 27 7.62 0.25 -19.60
N SER A 28 8.87 -0.22 -19.73
CA SER A 28 9.25 -1.61 -19.42
C SER A 28 9.38 -1.87 -17.91
N PHE A 29 9.73 -0.85 -17.12
CA PHE A 29 9.94 -0.99 -15.68
C PHE A 29 8.77 -0.47 -14.84
N PHE A 30 8.07 0.57 -15.32
CA PHE A 30 7.06 1.28 -14.55
C PHE A 30 5.74 1.41 -15.30
N GLU A 31 4.64 1.48 -14.53
CA GLU A 31 3.33 1.84 -15.07
C GLU A 31 3.25 3.35 -15.32
N GLU A 32 2.65 3.75 -16.44
CA GLU A 32 2.35 5.16 -16.70
C GLU A 32 1.25 5.66 -15.75
N LYS A 33 1.39 6.90 -15.27
CA LYS A 33 0.33 7.56 -14.50
C LYS A 33 -0.80 7.95 -15.44
N GLN A 34 -2.00 7.50 -15.15
CA GLN A 34 -3.20 7.86 -15.90
C GLN A 34 -3.66 9.30 -15.57
N ASN A 35 -4.10 10.05 -16.59
CA ASN A 35 -4.86 11.29 -16.50
C ASN A 35 -4.17 12.53 -15.89
N SER A 36 -2.96 12.90 -16.32
CA SER A 36 -2.47 14.25 -16.07
C SER A 36 -1.96 14.94 -17.35
N ILE A 37 -2.22 16.23 -17.47
CA ILE A 37 -1.75 17.06 -18.59
C ILE A 37 -0.22 17.25 -18.53
N LEU A 38 0.35 17.22 -17.34
CA LEU A 38 1.76 17.47 -17.09
C LEU A 38 2.72 16.48 -17.79
N PRO A 39 2.50 15.15 -17.81
CA PRO A 39 3.31 14.25 -18.62
C PRO A 39 3.30 14.56 -20.10
N VAL A 40 2.14 14.88 -20.65
CA VAL A 40 2.00 15.21 -22.09
C VAL A 40 2.80 16.45 -22.44
N SER A 41 2.74 17.50 -21.62
CA SER A 41 3.50 18.72 -21.86
C SER A 41 5.01 18.49 -21.81
N LEU A 42 5.50 17.63 -20.90
CA LEU A 42 6.92 17.27 -20.81
C LEU A 42 7.38 16.48 -22.07
N TRP A 43 6.56 15.58 -22.58
CA TRP A 43 6.87 14.89 -23.84
C TRP A 43 6.96 15.83 -25.04
N ILE A 44 6.06 16.84 -25.12
CA ILE A 44 6.11 17.85 -26.16
C ILE A 44 7.40 18.68 -26.05
N VAL A 45 7.74 19.14 -24.83
CA VAL A 45 9.01 19.86 -24.59
C VAL A 45 10.21 19.02 -24.98
N TYR A 46 10.18 17.72 -24.67
CA TYR A 46 11.25 16.80 -25.03
C TYR A 46 11.39 16.62 -26.56
N CYS A 47 10.27 16.49 -27.29
CA CYS A 47 10.30 16.43 -28.75
C CYS A 47 10.88 17.72 -29.39
N ILE A 48 10.47 18.87 -28.89
CA ILE A 48 10.98 20.18 -29.35
C ILE A 48 12.50 20.28 -29.06
N PHE A 49 12.90 19.91 -27.85
CA PHE A 49 14.30 19.89 -27.46
C PHE A 49 15.14 18.98 -28.37
N GLN A 50 14.71 17.75 -28.61
CA GLN A 50 15.39 16.81 -29.49
C GLN A 50 15.49 17.30 -30.94
N PHE A 51 14.47 17.97 -31.46
CA PHE A 51 14.47 18.51 -32.80
C PHE A 51 15.51 19.61 -33.01
N PHE A 52 15.68 20.49 -32.01
CA PHE A 52 16.61 21.63 -32.12
C PHE A 52 18.03 21.29 -31.65
N PHE A 53 18.20 20.39 -30.72
CA PHE A 53 19.48 20.13 -30.04
C PHE A 53 20.01 18.71 -30.21
N GLY A 54 19.19 17.76 -30.69
CA GLY A 54 19.53 16.34 -30.78
C GLY A 54 20.68 16.03 -31.73
N TYR A 55 20.97 16.94 -32.68
CA TYR A 55 22.02 16.77 -33.72
C TYR A 55 23.02 17.94 -33.78
N HIS A 56 23.22 18.69 -32.69
CA HIS A 56 24.14 19.84 -32.73
C HIS A 56 25.55 19.45 -32.28
N ASN A 57 26.49 19.48 -33.20
CA ASN A 57 27.93 19.43 -32.95
C ASN A 57 28.44 20.83 -32.63
N GLY A 58 28.72 21.16 -31.38
CA GLY A 58 29.27 22.45 -31.01
C GLY A 58 29.52 22.68 -29.53
N ARG A 59 29.98 23.88 -29.18
CA ARG A 59 30.30 24.27 -27.79
C ARG A 59 29.15 24.13 -26.77
N LEU A 60 27.91 24.00 -27.25
CA LEU A 60 26.72 23.80 -26.42
C LEU A 60 26.40 22.33 -26.14
N GLN A 61 27.17 21.38 -26.67
CA GLN A 61 26.88 19.93 -26.58
C GLN A 61 26.84 19.43 -25.14
N ILE A 62 27.75 19.86 -24.27
CA ILE A 62 27.74 19.45 -22.85
C ILE A 62 26.48 19.98 -22.15
N PHE A 63 26.11 21.23 -22.41
CA PHE A 63 24.90 21.82 -21.85
C PHE A 63 23.64 21.10 -22.35
N ALA A 64 23.57 20.80 -23.64
CA ALA A 64 22.48 20.05 -24.24
C ALA A 64 22.36 18.64 -23.65
N THR A 65 23.47 17.95 -23.41
CA THR A 65 23.49 16.63 -22.78
C THR A 65 22.97 16.70 -21.33
N ILE A 66 23.40 17.67 -20.54
CA ILE A 66 22.92 17.85 -19.17
C ILE A 66 21.42 18.14 -19.17
N LEU A 67 20.95 19.01 -20.06
CA LEU A 67 19.53 19.33 -20.17
C LEU A 67 18.70 18.11 -20.61
N ASN A 68 19.21 17.31 -21.52
CA ASN A 68 18.61 16.04 -21.94
C ASN A 68 18.45 15.08 -20.75
N ILE A 69 19.50 14.91 -19.95
CA ILE A 69 19.46 14.07 -18.73
C ILE A 69 18.36 14.57 -17.78
N LEU A 70 18.28 15.88 -17.54
CA LEU A 70 17.28 16.49 -16.67
C LEU A 70 15.86 16.33 -17.21
N LEU A 71 15.65 16.45 -18.52
CA LEU A 71 14.35 16.25 -19.16
C LEU A 71 13.88 14.80 -19.04
N ILE A 72 14.74 13.83 -19.32
CA ILE A 72 14.40 12.41 -19.18
C ILE A 72 14.12 12.05 -17.72
N LEU A 73 14.92 12.59 -16.77
CA LEU A 73 14.65 12.42 -15.34
C LEU A 73 13.29 13.01 -14.94
N SER A 74 12.98 14.21 -15.43
CA SER A 74 11.69 14.86 -15.18
C SER A 74 10.51 14.04 -15.72
N ILE A 75 10.63 13.52 -16.94
CA ILE A 75 9.65 12.59 -17.53
C ILE A 75 9.50 11.35 -16.65
N ALA A 76 10.62 10.72 -16.23
CA ALA A 76 10.58 9.54 -15.38
C ALA A 76 9.89 9.79 -14.04
N MET A 77 10.10 10.97 -13.43
CA MET A 77 9.51 11.32 -12.14
C MET A 77 8.01 11.65 -12.24
N VAL A 78 7.62 12.31 -13.31
CA VAL A 78 6.25 12.84 -13.47
C VAL A 78 5.33 11.85 -14.16
N ALA A 79 5.79 11.20 -15.24
CA ALA A 79 4.95 10.35 -16.08
C ALA A 79 4.78 8.92 -15.55
N TYR A 80 5.71 8.43 -14.72
CA TYR A 80 5.72 7.04 -14.29
C TYR A 80 5.54 6.88 -12.78
N GLN A 81 4.84 5.78 -12.38
CA GLN A 81 4.59 5.45 -10.98
C GLN A 81 5.83 4.82 -10.38
N SER A 82 6.52 5.51 -9.49
CA SER A 82 7.49 5.00 -8.52
C SER A 82 8.10 6.16 -7.75
N ARG A 83 8.42 5.98 -6.47
CA ARG A 83 9.09 6.97 -5.62
C ARG A 83 10.51 6.58 -5.25
N GLY A 84 11.00 5.43 -5.74
CA GLY A 84 12.25 4.85 -5.30
C GLY A 84 13.51 5.45 -5.95
N LYS A 85 14.66 5.15 -5.33
CA LYS A 85 16.01 5.48 -5.86
C LYS A 85 16.35 4.73 -7.15
N GLU A 86 15.52 3.76 -7.51
CA GLU A 86 15.61 2.93 -8.70
C GLU A 86 15.66 3.74 -10.00
N LYS A 87 14.89 4.83 -10.08
CA LYS A 87 14.89 5.70 -11.27
C LYS A 87 16.24 6.32 -11.57
N TYR A 88 17.01 6.67 -10.54
CA TYR A 88 18.36 7.21 -10.74
C TYR A 88 19.32 6.14 -11.27
N PHE A 89 19.22 4.91 -10.76
CA PHE A 89 20.02 3.80 -11.28
C PHE A 89 19.68 3.48 -12.74
N LEU A 90 18.40 3.36 -13.06
CA LEU A 90 17.95 3.09 -14.42
C LEU A 90 18.29 4.21 -15.38
N LEU A 91 18.24 5.48 -14.94
CA LEU A 91 18.69 6.62 -15.73
C LEU A 91 20.19 6.53 -16.05
N ALA A 92 21.03 6.24 -15.05
CA ALA A 92 22.47 6.08 -15.25
C ALA A 92 22.79 4.90 -16.17
N THR A 93 22.10 3.77 -16.01
CA THR A 93 22.25 2.58 -16.88
C THR A 93 21.81 2.88 -18.31
N PHE A 94 20.71 3.62 -18.49
CA PHE A 94 20.23 4.06 -19.80
C PHE A 94 21.27 4.92 -20.54
N TYR A 95 21.80 5.95 -19.83
CA TYR A 95 22.83 6.84 -20.42
C TYR A 95 24.17 6.13 -20.65
N ALA A 96 24.57 5.23 -19.75
CA ALA A 96 25.76 4.41 -19.97
C ALA A 96 25.60 3.53 -21.22
N GLY A 97 24.47 2.85 -21.38
CA GLY A 97 24.19 2.07 -22.58
C GLY A 97 24.18 2.90 -23.85
N TRP A 98 23.55 4.07 -23.81
CA TRP A 98 23.48 4.98 -24.95
C TRP A 98 24.87 5.48 -25.35
N SER A 99 25.64 6.06 -24.40
CA SER A 99 26.99 6.59 -24.67
C SER A 99 27.96 5.51 -25.14
N LEU A 100 27.91 4.31 -24.56
CA LEU A 100 28.75 3.20 -24.99
C LEU A 100 28.44 2.73 -26.41
N ILE A 101 27.15 2.65 -26.78
CA ILE A 101 26.74 2.28 -28.14
C ILE A 101 27.21 3.34 -29.15
N GLU A 102 27.05 4.64 -28.86
CA GLU A 102 27.50 5.71 -29.72
C GLU A 102 29.03 5.67 -29.93
N VAL A 103 29.82 5.55 -28.85
CA VAL A 103 31.29 5.51 -28.94
C VAL A 103 31.75 4.21 -29.60
N PHE A 104 31.06 3.09 -29.37
CA PHE A 104 31.34 1.82 -30.07
C PHE A 104 31.20 1.97 -31.58
N VAL A 105 30.03 2.49 -32.02
CA VAL A 105 29.73 2.68 -33.45
C VAL A 105 30.76 3.67 -34.08
N PHE A 106 31.04 4.80 -33.40
CA PHE A 106 32.00 5.78 -33.82
C PHE A 106 33.43 5.17 -33.98
N SER A 107 33.90 4.43 -32.98
CA SER A 107 35.18 3.75 -33.00
C SER A 107 35.28 2.69 -34.10
N LEU A 108 34.15 1.95 -34.33
CA LEU A 108 34.05 0.93 -35.36
C LEU A 108 34.18 1.57 -36.77
N ILE A 109 33.41 2.63 -37.06
CA ILE A 109 33.40 3.32 -38.34
C ILE A 109 34.79 3.94 -38.62
N ASN A 110 35.40 4.56 -37.60
CA ASN A 110 36.74 5.14 -37.74
C ASN A 110 37.84 4.10 -37.96
N SER A 111 37.70 2.90 -37.37
CA SER A 111 38.69 1.83 -37.54
C SER A 111 38.67 1.23 -38.96
N PHE A 112 37.55 1.28 -39.64
CA PHE A 112 37.40 0.77 -41.02
C PHE A 112 37.47 1.86 -42.10
N ASP A 113 37.65 3.14 -41.71
CA ASP A 113 37.73 4.32 -42.61
C ASP A 113 36.62 4.36 -43.67
N ILE A 114 35.37 4.11 -43.24
CA ILE A 114 34.20 3.98 -44.10
C ILE A 114 33.66 5.37 -44.50
N GLY A 115 33.78 5.77 -45.76
CA GLY A 115 33.12 6.94 -46.36
C GLY A 115 33.77 8.31 -46.03
N GLU A 116 33.15 9.37 -46.56
CA GLU A 116 33.55 10.77 -46.27
C GLU A 116 33.02 11.19 -44.87
N SER A 117 33.60 12.24 -44.26
CA SER A 117 33.34 12.65 -42.89
C SER A 117 31.84 12.85 -42.59
N GLN A 118 31.12 13.54 -43.48
CA GLN A 118 29.67 13.80 -43.32
C GLN A 118 28.83 12.52 -43.45
N GLN A 119 29.20 11.58 -44.34
CA GLN A 119 28.54 10.29 -44.46
C GLN A 119 28.78 9.40 -43.25
N ARG A 120 29.97 9.44 -42.66
CA ARG A 120 30.32 8.72 -41.43
C ARG A 120 29.44 9.13 -40.25
N ASP A 121 29.21 10.45 -40.09
CA ASP A 121 28.38 10.97 -39.02
C ASP A 121 26.93 10.50 -39.14
N ILE A 122 26.37 10.54 -40.35
CA ILE A 122 25.01 10.08 -40.60
C ILE A 122 24.87 8.57 -40.38
N ILE A 123 25.80 7.76 -40.94
CA ILE A 123 25.79 6.30 -40.76
C ILE A 123 25.92 5.97 -39.27
N GLY A 124 26.82 6.64 -38.56
CA GLY A 124 27.05 6.46 -37.13
C GLY A 124 25.78 6.73 -36.33
N LEU A 125 25.10 7.82 -36.60
CA LEU A 125 23.90 8.22 -35.92
C LEU A 125 22.73 7.23 -36.16
N VAL A 126 22.53 6.80 -37.42
CA VAL A 126 21.47 5.82 -37.74
C VAL A 126 21.77 4.46 -37.10
N LEU A 127 23.02 3.98 -37.21
CA LEU A 127 23.42 2.69 -36.67
C LEU A 127 23.32 2.64 -35.14
N SER A 128 23.75 3.70 -34.44
CA SER A 128 23.64 3.78 -32.97
C SER A 128 22.18 3.79 -32.51
N ASN A 129 21.29 4.50 -33.19
CA ASN A 129 19.85 4.46 -32.89
C ASN A 129 19.23 3.07 -33.11
N ILE A 130 19.59 2.38 -34.20
CA ILE A 130 19.12 1.01 -34.45
C ILE A 130 19.59 0.06 -33.33
N LEU A 131 20.88 0.11 -32.96
CA LEU A 131 21.42 -0.71 -31.89
C LEU A 131 20.75 -0.38 -30.55
N MET A 132 20.45 0.89 -30.27
CA MET A 132 19.77 1.29 -29.06
C MET A 132 18.30 0.79 -29.03
N ILE A 133 17.58 0.83 -30.15
CA ILE A 133 16.24 0.25 -30.30
C ILE A 133 16.28 -1.25 -29.97
N LEU A 134 17.21 -1.99 -30.56
CA LEU A 134 17.38 -3.43 -30.33
C LEU A 134 17.72 -3.72 -28.85
N SER A 135 18.61 -2.93 -28.25
CA SER A 135 19.02 -3.07 -26.86
C SER A 135 17.85 -2.82 -25.91
N VAL A 136 17.07 -1.75 -26.11
CA VAL A 136 15.89 -1.46 -25.28
C VAL A 136 14.79 -2.51 -25.48
N TYR A 137 14.63 -3.02 -26.69
CA TYR A 137 13.70 -4.11 -26.96
C TYR A 137 14.10 -5.38 -26.19
N ALA A 138 15.39 -5.79 -26.25
CA ALA A 138 15.91 -6.93 -25.50
C ALA A 138 15.74 -6.74 -23.99
N LEU A 139 16.06 -5.55 -23.45
CA LEU A 139 15.85 -5.22 -22.04
C LEU A 139 14.37 -5.32 -21.65
N SER A 140 13.46 -4.90 -22.55
CA SER A 140 12.02 -4.96 -22.27
C SER A 140 11.45 -6.37 -22.14
N MET A 141 12.14 -7.38 -22.69
CA MET A 141 11.74 -8.80 -22.53
C MET A 141 12.10 -9.35 -21.14
N VAL A 142 13.13 -8.80 -20.50
CA VAL A 142 13.62 -9.25 -19.18
C VAL A 142 13.04 -8.41 -18.05
N ALA A 143 12.62 -7.19 -18.35
CA ALA A 143 12.09 -6.23 -17.40
C ALA A 143 10.70 -6.65 -16.90
N GLU A 144 10.46 -6.51 -15.60
CA GLU A 144 9.15 -6.69 -14.96
C GLU A 144 8.67 -5.34 -14.43
N LYS A 145 7.42 -4.98 -14.77
CA LYS A 145 6.80 -3.76 -14.26
C LYS A 145 6.52 -3.86 -12.77
N ARG A 146 6.98 -2.88 -12.01
CA ARG A 146 6.81 -2.82 -10.56
C ARG A 146 6.42 -1.43 -10.11
N LYS A 147 5.60 -1.36 -9.06
CA LYS A 147 5.22 -0.09 -8.42
C LYS A 147 6.33 0.43 -7.49
N GLU A 148 6.98 -0.48 -6.79
CA GLU A 148 8.08 -0.16 -5.86
C GLU A 148 9.15 -1.24 -5.93
N SER A 149 10.41 -0.82 -5.86
CA SER A 149 11.52 -1.76 -5.74
C SER A 149 11.69 -2.17 -4.27
N PRO A 150 11.78 -3.48 -3.98
CA PRO A 150 12.05 -3.98 -2.65
C PRO A 150 13.51 -3.81 -2.23
N VAL A 151 14.40 -3.42 -3.13
CA VAL A 151 15.85 -3.32 -2.88
C VAL A 151 16.17 -2.14 -1.97
N PRO A 152 16.89 -2.35 -0.85
CA PRO A 152 17.34 -1.26 0.01
C PRO A 152 18.25 -0.28 -0.71
N GLY A 153 18.07 1.02 -0.41
CA GLY A 153 18.74 2.11 -1.11
C GLY A 153 20.30 2.06 -1.11
N LYS A 154 20.91 1.35 -0.16
CA LYS A 154 22.36 1.16 -0.07
C LYS A 154 22.94 0.36 -1.25
N TYR A 155 22.20 -0.60 -1.79
CA TYR A 155 22.68 -1.42 -2.91
C TYR A 155 22.73 -0.64 -4.23
N TYR A 156 21.87 0.37 -4.41
CA TYR A 156 21.91 1.22 -5.59
C TYR A 156 23.22 2.01 -5.72
N PHE A 157 23.87 2.36 -4.61
CA PHE A 157 25.16 3.03 -4.64
C PHE A 157 26.22 2.15 -5.32
N PHE A 158 26.30 0.87 -4.96
CA PHE A 158 27.26 -0.06 -5.57
C PHE A 158 26.91 -0.36 -7.04
N LEU A 159 25.63 -0.52 -7.34
CA LEU A 159 25.18 -0.77 -8.71
C LEU A 159 25.47 0.42 -9.64
N LEU A 160 25.46 1.67 -9.14
CA LEU A 160 25.77 2.87 -9.91
C LEU A 160 27.23 3.00 -10.30
N LEU A 161 28.17 2.37 -9.60
CA LEU A 161 29.61 2.53 -9.86
C LEU A 161 29.99 2.14 -11.29
N VAL A 162 29.43 1.04 -11.80
CA VAL A 162 29.79 0.56 -13.16
C VAL A 162 29.17 1.43 -14.26
N PRO A 163 27.86 1.76 -14.28
CA PRO A 163 27.29 2.66 -15.27
C PRO A 163 27.98 4.03 -15.30
N VAL A 164 28.18 4.65 -14.13
CA VAL A 164 28.84 5.97 -14.03
C VAL A 164 30.29 5.91 -14.49
N GLY A 165 31.04 4.89 -14.06
CA GLY A 165 32.41 4.67 -14.52
C GLY A 165 32.49 4.44 -16.03
N SER A 166 31.55 3.72 -16.60
CA SER A 166 31.45 3.48 -18.03
C SER A 166 31.20 4.76 -18.83
N ILE A 167 30.36 5.68 -18.32
CA ILE A 167 30.16 7.00 -18.96
C ILE A 167 31.46 7.82 -18.98
N VAL A 168 32.20 7.83 -17.87
CA VAL A 168 33.45 8.57 -17.78
C VAL A 168 34.50 8.04 -18.79
N ILE A 169 34.59 6.71 -18.89
CA ILE A 169 35.53 6.07 -19.85
C ILE A 169 35.05 6.34 -21.29
N ALA A 170 33.75 6.25 -21.58
CA ALA A 170 33.20 6.53 -22.91
C ALA A 170 33.51 7.98 -23.35
N ILE A 171 33.36 8.96 -22.45
CA ILE A 171 33.71 10.37 -22.72
C ILE A 171 35.19 10.50 -23.01
N ASN A 172 36.07 9.85 -22.25
CA ASN A 172 37.50 9.90 -22.46
C ASN A 172 37.91 9.31 -23.81
N GLU A 173 37.37 8.17 -24.19
CA GLU A 173 37.60 7.53 -25.50
C GLU A 173 37.08 8.40 -26.66
N PHE A 174 35.92 9.03 -26.50
CA PHE A 174 35.38 9.96 -27.50
C PHE A 174 36.31 11.17 -27.71
N CYS A 175 36.83 11.75 -26.62
CA CYS A 175 37.77 12.89 -26.68
C CYS A 175 39.14 12.54 -27.26
N SER A 176 39.57 11.28 -27.20
CA SER A 176 40.84 10.79 -27.76
C SER A 176 40.77 10.45 -29.24
N GLU A 177 39.74 10.85 -29.97
CA GLU A 177 39.44 10.61 -31.39
C GLU A 177 39.26 9.13 -31.79
N GLY A 178 39.21 8.18 -30.87
CA GLY A 178 38.71 6.80 -31.04
C GLY A 178 39.31 5.97 -32.21
N LYS A 179 40.52 6.30 -32.68
CA LYS A 179 41.14 5.67 -33.89
C LYS A 179 41.80 4.32 -33.61
N SER A 180 41.74 3.81 -32.38
CA SER A 180 42.43 2.59 -31.99
C SER A 180 41.45 1.41 -31.95
N PHE A 181 41.86 0.29 -32.55
CA PHE A 181 41.12 -1.00 -32.40
C PHE A 181 40.98 -1.41 -30.92
N PHE A 182 41.91 -0.98 -30.06
CA PHE A 182 41.80 -1.18 -28.61
C PHE A 182 40.57 -0.46 -27.99
N ALA A 183 40.17 0.71 -28.52
CA ALA A 183 38.96 1.39 -28.07
C ALA A 183 37.72 0.53 -28.31
N VAL A 184 37.60 -0.12 -29.46
CA VAL A 184 36.49 -1.03 -29.77
C VAL A 184 36.41 -2.19 -28.76
N ILE A 185 37.57 -2.77 -28.41
CA ILE A 185 37.64 -3.86 -27.42
C ILE A 185 37.25 -3.35 -26.04
N THR A 186 37.80 -2.23 -25.59
CA THR A 186 37.50 -1.63 -24.29
C THR A 186 36.01 -1.33 -24.13
N ILE A 187 35.42 -0.70 -25.14
CA ILE A 187 33.98 -0.39 -25.13
C ILE A 187 33.14 -1.65 -25.15
N SER A 188 33.50 -2.67 -25.92
CA SER A 188 32.81 -3.96 -25.92
C SER A 188 32.78 -4.63 -24.54
N ILE A 189 33.93 -4.59 -23.83
CA ILE A 189 34.03 -5.09 -22.45
C ILE A 189 33.13 -4.29 -21.50
N LEU A 190 33.09 -2.94 -21.63
CA LEU A 190 32.25 -2.09 -20.81
C LEU A 190 30.76 -2.34 -21.06
N ILE A 191 30.35 -2.57 -22.31
CA ILE A 191 28.98 -2.96 -22.65
C ILE A 191 28.64 -4.28 -21.93
N LEU A 192 29.53 -5.27 -21.99
CA LEU A 192 29.34 -6.54 -21.31
C LEU A 192 29.17 -6.37 -19.78
N PHE A 193 30.02 -5.56 -19.15
CA PHE A 193 29.90 -5.27 -17.72
C PHE A 193 28.57 -4.57 -17.37
N ASN A 194 28.10 -3.64 -18.18
CA ASN A 194 26.79 -2.99 -17.96
C ASN A 194 25.62 -3.99 -18.10
N VAL A 195 25.71 -4.94 -19.04
CA VAL A 195 24.72 -6.02 -19.17
C VAL A 195 24.73 -6.91 -17.92
N ILE A 196 25.91 -7.30 -17.43
CA ILE A 196 26.06 -8.11 -16.21
C ILE A 196 25.48 -7.39 -14.98
N ILE A 197 25.81 -6.09 -14.81
CA ILE A 197 25.26 -5.29 -13.71
C ILE A 197 23.74 -5.16 -13.79
N PHE A 198 23.20 -5.00 -14.99
CA PHE A 198 21.76 -4.97 -15.18
C PHE A 198 21.12 -6.33 -14.84
N GLU A 199 21.71 -7.44 -15.25
CA GLU A 199 21.24 -8.79 -14.87
C GLU A 199 21.29 -9.00 -13.36
N LEU A 200 22.37 -8.57 -12.71
CA LEU A 200 22.49 -8.60 -11.24
C LEU A 200 21.41 -7.75 -10.57
N TYR A 201 21.13 -6.57 -11.08
CA TYR A 201 20.03 -5.73 -10.58
C TYR A 201 18.68 -6.46 -10.66
N VAL A 202 18.37 -7.11 -11.80
CA VAL A 202 17.12 -7.88 -11.95
C VAL A 202 17.06 -9.05 -10.97
N LYS A 203 18.16 -9.80 -10.81
CA LYS A 203 18.25 -10.92 -9.86
C LYS A 203 18.10 -10.46 -8.40
N ILE A 204 18.79 -9.39 -8.02
CA ILE A 204 18.69 -8.80 -6.67
C ILE A 204 17.26 -8.39 -6.38
N ASN A 205 16.59 -7.70 -7.31
CA ASN A 205 15.19 -7.34 -7.16
C ASN A 205 14.27 -8.56 -6.93
N LYS A 206 14.50 -9.65 -7.67
CA LYS A 206 13.71 -10.90 -7.48
C LYS A 206 13.95 -11.49 -6.09
N VAL A 207 15.20 -11.58 -5.65
CA VAL A 207 15.53 -12.12 -4.32
C VAL A 207 14.85 -11.33 -3.20
N PHE A 208 14.96 -9.99 -3.21
CA PHE A 208 14.30 -9.16 -2.20
C PHE A 208 12.77 -9.21 -2.27
N ALA A 209 12.20 -9.38 -3.48
CA ALA A 209 10.76 -9.58 -3.62
C ALA A 209 10.31 -10.89 -2.95
N TYR A 210 11.03 -11.99 -3.18
CA TYR A 210 10.77 -13.29 -2.55
C TYR A 210 10.96 -13.25 -1.03
N GLU A 211 12.01 -12.59 -0.53
CA GLU A 211 12.22 -12.42 0.92
C GLU A 211 11.05 -11.66 1.57
N LYS A 212 10.60 -10.58 0.94
CA LYS A 212 9.46 -9.81 1.43
C LYS A 212 8.18 -10.64 1.47
N GLU A 213 7.92 -11.39 0.41
CA GLU A 213 6.76 -12.27 0.30
C GLU A 213 6.82 -13.39 1.36
N HIS A 214 7.98 -14.03 1.52
CA HIS A 214 8.19 -15.07 2.52
C HIS A 214 7.99 -14.54 3.95
N THR A 215 8.45 -13.32 4.23
CA THR A 215 8.24 -12.68 5.54
C THR A 215 6.76 -12.45 5.83
N VAL A 216 5.99 -12.01 4.81
CA VAL A 216 4.53 -11.83 4.95
C VAL A 216 3.83 -13.16 5.20
N TYR A 217 4.20 -14.22 4.47
CA TYR A 217 3.63 -15.56 4.70
C TYR A 217 3.97 -16.12 6.08
N ALA A 218 5.21 -15.93 6.56
CA ALA A 218 5.61 -16.34 7.91
C ALA A 218 4.78 -15.63 9.00
N GLN A 219 4.53 -14.32 8.84
CA GLN A 219 3.67 -13.57 9.76
C GLN A 219 2.21 -14.04 9.72
N GLN A 220 1.68 -14.34 8.54
CA GLN A 220 0.32 -14.89 8.39
C GLN A 220 0.20 -16.26 9.05
N PHE A 221 1.22 -17.12 8.89
CA PHE A 221 1.25 -18.45 9.51
C PHE A 221 1.26 -18.36 11.04
N ASP A 222 2.12 -17.52 11.62
CA ASP A 222 2.16 -17.27 13.07
C ASP A 222 0.81 -16.75 13.62
N MET A 223 0.14 -15.89 12.85
CA MET A 223 -1.19 -15.41 13.21
C MET A 223 -2.25 -16.52 13.20
N ILE A 224 -2.22 -17.38 12.17
CA ILE A 224 -3.15 -18.54 12.07
C ILE A 224 -2.90 -19.51 13.24
N GLU A 225 -1.65 -19.79 13.57
CA GLU A 225 -1.30 -20.65 14.70
C GLU A 225 -1.86 -20.11 16.03
N LYS A 226 -1.67 -18.81 16.28
CA LYS A 226 -2.22 -18.14 17.48
C LYS A 226 -3.74 -18.21 17.55
N ILE A 227 -4.42 -17.99 16.42
CA ILE A 227 -5.89 -18.11 16.33
C ILE A 227 -6.31 -19.56 16.63
N THR A 228 -5.62 -20.54 16.06
CA THR A 228 -5.95 -21.96 16.26
C THR A 228 -5.79 -22.40 17.71
N VAL A 229 -4.70 -21.99 18.35
CA VAL A 229 -4.47 -22.24 19.79
C VAL A 229 -5.55 -21.59 20.65
N SER A 230 -5.92 -20.35 20.36
CA SER A 230 -6.99 -19.64 21.06
C SER A 230 -8.37 -20.31 20.89
N GLN A 231 -8.69 -20.77 19.66
CA GLN A 231 -9.91 -21.51 19.38
C GLN A 231 -9.96 -22.85 20.12
N LYS A 232 -8.84 -23.58 20.16
CA LYS A 232 -8.76 -24.83 20.90
C LYS A 232 -9.02 -24.62 22.40
N LYS A 233 -8.41 -23.61 23.00
CA LYS A 233 -8.65 -23.26 24.40
C LYS A 233 -10.11 -22.91 24.69
N MET A 234 -10.73 -22.12 23.83
CA MET A 234 -12.15 -21.77 23.94
C MET A 234 -13.06 -23.01 23.82
N LEU A 235 -12.72 -23.97 22.96
CA LEU A 235 -13.44 -25.23 22.85
C LEU A 235 -13.30 -26.07 24.13
N GLU A 236 -12.12 -26.16 24.71
CA GLU A 236 -11.87 -26.87 25.96
C GLU A 236 -12.69 -26.26 27.11
N GLU A 237 -12.67 -24.93 27.26
CA GLU A 237 -13.50 -24.20 28.24
C GLU A 237 -15.01 -24.44 27.99
N PHE A 238 -15.46 -24.43 26.73
CA PHE A 238 -16.86 -24.73 26.40
C PHE A 238 -17.27 -26.15 26.77
N TYR A 239 -16.41 -27.14 26.53
CA TYR A 239 -16.68 -28.54 26.94
C TYR A 239 -16.75 -28.70 28.46
N GLU A 240 -15.87 -28.01 29.19
CA GLU A 240 -15.88 -28.00 30.65
C GLU A 240 -17.15 -27.36 31.20
N ASP A 241 -17.55 -26.21 30.68
CA ASP A 241 -18.78 -25.54 31.08
C ASP A 241 -20.02 -26.37 30.76
N ARG A 242 -20.07 -27.02 29.59
CA ARG A 242 -21.14 -27.94 29.21
C ARG A 242 -21.23 -29.12 30.18
N HIS A 243 -20.09 -29.71 30.54
CA HIS A 243 -20.03 -30.82 31.50
C HIS A 243 -20.53 -30.38 32.87
N ASN A 244 -20.13 -29.23 33.34
CA ASN A 244 -20.57 -28.64 34.60
C ASN A 244 -22.05 -28.34 34.62
N LEU A 245 -22.61 -27.84 33.50
CA LEU A 245 -24.06 -27.62 33.34
C LEU A 245 -24.83 -28.93 33.38
N LEU A 246 -24.40 -29.97 32.68
CA LEU A 246 -25.01 -31.30 32.71
C LEU A 246 -25.04 -31.88 34.12
N ASN A 247 -23.96 -31.81 34.88
CA ASN A 247 -23.91 -32.26 36.24
C ASN A 247 -24.90 -31.52 37.15
N LYS A 248 -25.01 -30.19 37.00
CA LYS A 248 -26.02 -29.39 37.73
C LYS A 248 -27.47 -29.81 37.35
N LEU A 249 -27.74 -30.08 36.08
CA LEU A 249 -29.07 -30.56 35.64
C LEU A 249 -29.39 -31.96 36.17
N ILE A 250 -28.41 -32.86 36.28
CA ILE A 250 -28.59 -34.22 36.85
C ILE A 250 -28.96 -34.09 38.35
N VAL A 251 -28.27 -33.23 39.11
CA VAL A 251 -28.60 -32.97 40.52
C VAL A 251 -30.03 -32.40 40.66
N LEU A 252 -30.43 -31.48 39.79
CA LEU A 252 -31.77 -30.94 39.74
C LEU A 252 -32.85 -32.01 39.45
N LYS A 253 -32.59 -32.87 38.46
CA LYS A 253 -33.49 -33.98 38.15
C LYS A 253 -33.70 -34.89 39.34
N ASN A 254 -32.63 -35.32 40.01
CA ASN A 254 -32.72 -36.16 41.20
C ASN A 254 -33.50 -35.49 42.35
N SER A 255 -33.34 -34.16 42.54
CA SER A 255 -34.11 -33.41 43.57
C SER A 255 -35.61 -33.35 43.26
N VAL A 256 -36.00 -33.28 41.97
CA VAL A 256 -37.39 -33.31 41.51
C VAL A 256 -37.99 -34.70 41.72
N GLU A 257 -37.27 -35.76 41.39
CA GLU A 257 -37.71 -37.16 41.57
C GLU A 257 -37.98 -37.50 43.03
N ASN A 258 -37.22 -36.92 43.97
CA ASN A 258 -37.39 -37.11 45.40
C ASN A 258 -38.45 -36.19 46.04
N SER A 259 -39.20 -35.41 45.24
CA SER A 259 -40.29 -34.52 45.68
C SER A 259 -39.92 -33.43 46.69
N ASP A 260 -38.63 -33.10 46.82
CA ASP A 260 -38.14 -32.02 47.71
C ASP A 260 -38.18 -30.65 46.99
N LYS A 261 -39.32 -30.00 47.02
CA LYS A 261 -39.59 -28.73 46.36
C LYS A 261 -38.66 -27.57 46.79
N GLU A 262 -38.25 -27.56 48.09
CA GLU A 262 -37.32 -26.53 48.59
C GLU A 262 -35.90 -26.73 48.11
N SER A 263 -35.45 -27.98 48.01
CA SER A 263 -34.16 -28.32 47.44
C SER A 263 -34.06 -28.00 45.95
N VAL A 264 -35.10 -28.26 45.19
CA VAL A 264 -35.19 -27.90 43.76
C VAL A 264 -35.09 -26.39 43.58
N ILE A 265 -35.81 -25.58 44.36
CA ILE A 265 -35.71 -24.11 44.30
C ILE A 265 -34.33 -23.61 44.71
N ARG A 266 -33.72 -24.17 45.74
CA ARG A 266 -32.35 -23.80 46.16
C ARG A 266 -31.31 -24.10 45.08
N ASN A 267 -31.38 -25.28 44.47
CA ASN A 267 -30.45 -25.69 43.40
C ASN A 267 -30.65 -24.86 42.14
N LEU A 268 -31.88 -24.52 41.73
CA LEU A 268 -32.18 -23.59 40.65
C LEU A 268 -31.59 -22.20 40.90
N ASN A 269 -31.85 -21.65 42.07
CA ASN A 269 -31.30 -20.34 42.45
C ASN A 269 -29.75 -20.32 42.46
N GLN A 270 -29.14 -21.44 42.85
CA GLN A 270 -27.70 -21.58 42.83
C GLN A 270 -27.14 -21.70 41.43
N ILE A 271 -27.80 -22.38 40.50
CA ILE A 271 -27.47 -22.44 39.08
C ILE A 271 -27.62 -21.06 38.44
N ILE A 272 -28.69 -20.34 38.72
CA ILE A 272 -28.93 -18.96 38.21
C ILE A 272 -27.88 -18.01 38.77
N LYS A 273 -27.49 -18.10 40.02
CA LYS A 273 -26.49 -17.25 40.68
C LYS A 273 -25.07 -17.54 40.20
N ASN A 274 -24.72 -18.79 39.90
CA ASN A 274 -23.39 -19.21 39.47
C ASN A 274 -23.21 -19.11 37.92
N SER A 275 -24.32 -19.04 37.17
CA SER A 275 -24.24 -18.81 35.73
C SER A 275 -24.09 -17.32 35.46
N ASN A 276 -23.30 -16.51 36.03
CA ASN A 276 -23.09 -15.08 35.70
C ASN A 276 -24.07 -14.51 34.66
N ILE A 277 -25.37 -14.90 34.76
CA ILE A 277 -26.46 -14.26 34.06
C ILE A 277 -26.61 -12.95 34.84
N SER A 278 -25.65 -12.07 34.60
CA SER A 278 -25.74 -10.67 34.92
C SER A 278 -27.09 -10.20 34.42
N GLU A 279 -27.75 -9.40 35.20
CA GLU A 279 -28.99 -8.72 34.87
C GLU A 279 -29.03 -8.42 33.38
N ASN A 280 -29.90 -9.11 32.63
CA ASN A 280 -30.11 -8.80 31.22
C ASN A 280 -30.68 -7.39 31.15
N ILE A 281 -29.84 -6.42 30.80
CA ILE A 281 -30.24 -5.02 30.69
C ILE A 281 -30.82 -4.70 29.30
N SER A 282 -30.56 -5.55 28.32
CA SER A 282 -31.08 -5.45 26.95
C SER A 282 -31.94 -6.66 26.64
N ASN A 283 -33.16 -6.42 26.16
CA ASN A 283 -34.11 -7.41 25.69
C ASN A 283 -34.96 -6.81 24.57
N THR A 284 -34.32 -6.62 23.40
CA THR A 284 -34.92 -5.99 22.23
C THR A 284 -35.62 -7.00 21.31
N GLY A 285 -35.36 -8.30 21.51
CA GLY A 285 -35.73 -9.40 20.61
C GLY A 285 -34.64 -9.70 19.55
N ASN A 286 -33.73 -8.78 19.27
CA ASN A 286 -32.62 -9.05 18.39
C ASN A 286 -31.46 -9.74 19.16
N SER A 287 -31.32 -11.04 18.92
CA SER A 287 -30.38 -11.89 19.67
C SER A 287 -28.91 -11.42 19.62
N THR A 288 -28.47 -10.89 18.49
CA THR A 288 -27.09 -10.40 18.31
C THR A 288 -26.80 -9.16 19.16
N ILE A 289 -27.73 -8.20 19.13
CA ILE A 289 -27.59 -6.93 19.86
C ILE A 289 -27.74 -7.18 21.36
N ASP A 290 -28.74 -7.97 21.78
CA ASP A 290 -28.97 -8.30 23.18
C ASP A 290 -27.78 -9.06 23.79
N CYS A 291 -27.32 -10.09 23.12
CA CYS A 291 -26.15 -10.85 23.57
C CYS A 291 -24.90 -9.94 23.75
N LEU A 292 -24.63 -9.08 22.76
CA LEU A 292 -23.48 -8.24 22.81
C LEU A 292 -23.52 -7.15 23.88
N ILE A 293 -24.67 -6.48 24.01
CA ILE A 293 -24.88 -5.44 25.04
C ILE A 293 -24.78 -6.05 26.44
N ASN A 294 -25.46 -7.18 26.68
CA ASN A 294 -25.45 -7.85 27.98
C ASN A 294 -24.04 -8.35 28.35
N PHE A 295 -23.29 -8.90 27.38
CA PHE A 295 -21.90 -9.31 27.56
C PHE A 295 -21.00 -8.10 27.87
N LYS A 296 -21.08 -7.04 27.08
CA LYS A 296 -20.26 -5.82 27.30
C LYS A 296 -20.63 -5.10 28.59
N TYR A 297 -21.88 -5.15 29.01
CA TYR A 297 -22.30 -4.63 30.31
C TYR A 297 -21.73 -5.43 31.49
N ALA A 298 -21.67 -6.76 31.39
CA ALA A 298 -21.01 -7.57 32.41
C ALA A 298 -19.55 -7.18 32.60
N VAL A 299 -18.82 -6.97 31.49
CA VAL A 299 -17.44 -6.49 31.53
C VAL A 299 -17.33 -5.06 32.09
N ALA A 300 -18.22 -4.15 31.67
CA ALA A 300 -18.25 -2.76 32.10
C ALA A 300 -18.51 -2.64 33.62
N LYS A 301 -19.40 -3.49 34.15
CA LYS A 301 -19.77 -3.53 35.58
C LYS A 301 -18.59 -3.83 36.50
N GLU A 302 -17.60 -4.62 36.07
CA GLU A 302 -16.36 -4.88 36.82
C GLU A 302 -15.53 -3.62 37.06
N TYR A 303 -15.67 -2.62 36.16
CA TYR A 303 -15.01 -1.31 36.28
C TYR A 303 -15.90 -0.22 36.89
N GLY A 304 -17.10 -0.60 37.40
CA GLY A 304 -18.05 0.34 37.98
C GLY A 304 -18.74 1.21 36.94
N ILE A 305 -18.81 0.77 35.67
CA ILE A 305 -19.46 1.48 34.56
C ILE A 305 -20.92 1.04 34.44
N THR A 306 -21.84 1.97 34.28
CA THR A 306 -23.28 1.71 34.05
C THR A 306 -23.67 2.09 32.63
N PHE A 307 -24.61 1.30 32.05
CA PHE A 307 -25.15 1.60 30.73
C PHE A 307 -26.58 2.19 30.89
N GLN A 308 -26.83 3.26 30.14
CA GLN A 308 -28.17 3.81 29.93
C GLN A 308 -28.64 3.50 28.52
N LEU A 309 -29.69 2.67 28.39
CA LEU A 309 -30.14 2.16 27.11
C LEU A 309 -31.44 2.85 26.64
N LYS A 310 -31.45 3.25 25.36
CA LYS A 310 -32.62 3.72 24.60
C LYS A 310 -32.63 3.02 23.24
N ILE A 311 -33.11 1.77 23.20
CA ILE A 311 -33.02 0.92 22.02
C ILE A 311 -34.42 0.61 21.53
N PHE A 312 -34.71 1.01 20.28
CA PHE A 312 -35.97 0.78 19.58
C PHE A 312 -35.68 0.25 18.18
N ILE A 313 -35.50 -1.06 18.06
CA ILE A 313 -35.16 -1.76 16.83
C ILE A 313 -36.12 -2.92 16.61
N PRO A 314 -36.39 -3.34 15.36
CA PRO A 314 -37.12 -4.56 15.08
C PRO A 314 -36.31 -5.79 15.49
N GLU A 315 -37.01 -6.91 15.77
CA GLU A 315 -36.38 -8.21 16.10
C GLU A 315 -35.41 -8.67 14.97
N GLU A 316 -35.84 -8.49 13.73
CA GLU A 316 -35.03 -8.79 12.54
C GLU A 316 -34.62 -7.49 11.83
N LEU A 317 -33.32 -7.39 11.51
CA LEU A 317 -32.75 -6.33 10.71
C LEU A 317 -32.23 -6.92 9.38
N SER A 318 -32.52 -6.25 8.26
CA SER A 318 -32.01 -6.64 6.93
C SER A 318 -30.50 -6.39 6.77
N MET A 319 -29.74 -6.78 7.79
CA MET A 319 -28.27 -6.61 7.84
C MET A 319 -27.62 -7.89 8.35
N GLU A 320 -26.37 -8.13 7.93
CA GLU A 320 -25.62 -9.28 8.44
C GLU A 320 -25.35 -9.14 9.95
N PRO A 321 -25.71 -10.13 10.78
CA PRO A 321 -25.48 -10.08 12.22
C PRO A 321 -24.01 -9.85 12.59
N CYS A 322 -23.08 -10.38 11.80
CA CYS A 322 -21.65 -10.20 12.01
C CYS A 322 -21.22 -8.74 11.87
N ASP A 323 -21.76 -8.01 10.90
CA ASP A 323 -21.43 -6.59 10.68
C ASP A 323 -21.96 -5.72 11.82
N ILE A 324 -23.20 -5.98 12.26
CA ILE A 324 -23.77 -5.33 13.44
C ILE A 324 -22.90 -5.59 14.67
N GLY A 325 -22.47 -6.86 14.84
CA GLY A 325 -21.59 -7.28 15.93
C GLY A 325 -20.25 -6.56 15.92
N ILE A 326 -19.61 -6.42 14.76
CA ILE A 326 -18.33 -5.72 14.62
C ILE A 326 -18.49 -4.23 14.91
N ALA A 327 -19.51 -3.57 14.34
CA ALA A 327 -19.73 -2.15 14.51
C ALA A 327 -20.06 -1.79 15.97
N LEU A 328 -21.04 -2.46 16.57
CA LEU A 328 -21.46 -2.23 17.94
C LEU A 328 -20.39 -2.66 18.95
N GLY A 329 -19.74 -3.80 18.73
CA GLY A 329 -18.69 -4.32 19.60
C GLY A 329 -17.49 -3.37 19.72
N ASN A 330 -16.96 -2.91 18.58
CA ASN A 330 -15.86 -1.95 18.58
C ASN A 330 -16.27 -0.59 19.18
N ALA A 331 -17.50 -0.14 18.96
CA ALA A 331 -17.99 1.11 19.52
C ALA A 331 -18.11 1.03 21.05
N LEU A 332 -18.63 -0.09 21.58
CA LEU A 332 -18.72 -0.32 23.03
C LEU A 332 -17.34 -0.52 23.67
N ASP A 333 -16.42 -1.24 23.02
CA ASP A 333 -15.05 -1.40 23.52
C ASP A 333 -14.34 -0.06 23.65
N ASN A 334 -14.46 0.80 22.63
CA ASN A 334 -13.90 2.15 22.68
C ASN A 334 -14.49 2.96 23.83
N ALA A 335 -15.81 2.89 24.07
CA ALA A 335 -16.49 3.62 25.12
C ALA A 335 -16.07 3.10 26.52
N ILE A 336 -16.05 1.77 26.71
CA ILE A 336 -15.64 1.15 28.00
C ILE A 336 -14.19 1.52 28.31
N GLU A 337 -13.30 1.43 27.34
CA GLU A 337 -11.90 1.76 27.52
C GLU A 337 -11.69 3.24 27.89
N ALA A 338 -12.39 4.15 27.22
CA ALA A 338 -12.32 5.58 27.52
C ALA A 338 -12.81 5.90 28.95
N VAL A 339 -13.91 5.27 29.38
CA VAL A 339 -14.51 5.50 30.70
C VAL A 339 -13.74 4.81 31.82
N ARG A 340 -13.13 3.64 31.56
CA ARG A 340 -12.33 2.91 32.56
C ARG A 340 -11.25 3.79 33.17
N ASP A 341 -10.58 4.56 32.34
CA ASP A 341 -9.43 5.38 32.72
C ASP A 341 -9.85 6.79 33.21
N CYS A 342 -11.15 7.15 33.17
CA CYS A 342 -11.67 8.40 33.70
C CYS A 342 -11.71 8.43 35.23
N ARG A 343 -11.37 9.58 35.81
CA ARG A 343 -11.44 9.85 37.26
C ARG A 343 -12.81 10.40 37.71
N GLN A 344 -13.73 10.65 36.79
CA GLN A 344 -15.07 11.18 37.09
C GLN A 344 -15.88 10.23 37.99
N HIS A 345 -16.69 10.81 38.88
CA HIS A 345 -17.50 10.04 39.82
C HIS A 345 -18.69 9.30 39.16
N GLN A 346 -19.13 9.71 37.97
CA GLN A 346 -20.20 9.03 37.24
C GLN A 346 -19.65 8.42 35.95
N LYS A 347 -19.43 7.11 36.00
CA LYS A 347 -18.99 6.30 34.85
C LYS A 347 -20.22 5.76 34.13
N VAL A 348 -20.79 6.56 33.23
CA VAL A 348 -22.02 6.20 32.48
C VAL A 348 -21.75 6.20 30.98
N ILE A 349 -22.19 5.15 30.29
CA ILE A 349 -22.23 5.07 28.84
C ILE A 349 -23.69 5.09 28.39
N GLU A 350 -24.06 6.10 27.60
CA GLU A 350 -25.37 6.19 27.00
C GLU A 350 -25.39 5.53 25.63
N ILE A 351 -26.30 4.59 25.42
CA ILE A 351 -26.42 3.85 24.15
C ILE A 351 -27.86 4.06 23.64
N SER A 352 -27.96 4.66 22.45
CA SER A 352 -29.21 4.85 21.76
C SER A 352 -29.16 4.18 20.38
N MET A 353 -30.12 3.32 20.08
CA MET A 353 -30.22 2.67 18.79
C MET A 353 -31.67 2.70 18.29
N GLY A 354 -31.82 2.91 16.99
CA GLY A 354 -33.14 2.91 16.38
C GLY A 354 -33.11 2.90 14.86
N VAL A 355 -34.18 2.47 14.24
CA VAL A 355 -34.35 2.53 12.78
C VAL A 355 -35.09 3.80 12.42
N LYS A 356 -34.48 4.66 11.60
CA LYS A 356 -35.09 5.90 11.08
C LYS A 356 -34.88 5.97 9.56
N LYS A 357 -35.97 6.20 8.81
CA LYS A 357 -35.92 6.35 7.34
C LYS A 357 -35.07 5.26 6.64
N GLN A 358 -35.32 4.00 6.98
CA GLN A 358 -34.59 2.82 6.46
C GLN A 358 -33.07 2.82 6.78
N ALA A 359 -32.66 3.49 7.84
CA ALA A 359 -31.30 3.41 8.33
C ALA A 359 -31.28 3.01 9.81
N LEU A 360 -30.38 2.09 10.18
CA LEU A 360 -30.02 1.84 11.56
C LEU A 360 -29.08 2.97 12.02
N VAL A 361 -29.51 3.68 13.06
CA VAL A 361 -28.74 4.73 13.70
C VAL A 361 -28.32 4.26 15.08
N MET A 362 -27.01 4.22 15.33
CA MET A 362 -26.42 3.93 16.64
C MET A 362 -25.74 5.21 17.16
N LEU A 363 -26.06 5.60 18.38
CA LEU A 363 -25.45 6.72 19.07
C LEU A 363 -24.91 6.23 20.41
N ILE A 364 -23.59 6.39 20.60
CA ILE A 364 -22.91 6.02 21.83
C ILE A 364 -22.22 7.26 22.38
N LYS A 365 -22.54 7.60 23.65
CA LYS A 365 -21.92 8.74 24.36
C LYS A 365 -21.23 8.24 25.61
N ASN A 366 -20.03 8.72 25.82
CA ASN A 366 -19.26 8.40 27.00
C ASN A 366 -18.39 9.60 27.44
N PRO A 367 -18.12 9.75 28.74
CA PRO A 367 -17.11 10.70 29.20
C PRO A 367 -15.70 10.30 28.78
N TYR A 368 -14.82 11.29 28.58
CA TYR A 368 -13.40 11.10 28.30
C TYR A 368 -12.55 12.19 28.94
N GLU A 369 -11.31 11.87 29.30
CA GLU A 369 -10.35 12.82 29.89
C GLU A 369 -9.10 13.05 29.05
N HIS A 370 -8.93 12.32 27.93
CA HIS A 370 -7.72 12.39 27.12
C HIS A 370 -7.80 13.47 26.03
N VAL A 371 -6.65 14.09 25.73
CA VAL A 371 -6.55 15.06 24.61
C VAL A 371 -6.71 14.32 23.30
N LEU A 372 -7.77 14.63 22.56
CA LEU A 372 -7.99 14.10 21.21
C LEU A 372 -7.06 14.84 20.23
N LYS A 373 -6.27 14.09 19.45
CA LYS A 373 -5.45 14.67 18.38
C LYS A 373 -6.21 14.59 17.07
N ASN A 374 -6.37 15.74 16.42
CA ASN A 374 -6.92 15.83 15.07
C ASN A 374 -5.78 15.71 14.05
N ASP A 375 -6.01 14.97 12.97
CA ASP A 375 -5.17 15.00 11.79
C ASP A 375 -5.34 16.32 11.03
N ARG A 376 -4.42 16.63 10.11
CA ARG A 376 -4.50 17.83 9.22
C ARG A 376 -5.76 17.88 8.36
N SER A 377 -6.48 16.78 8.25
CA SER A 377 -7.77 16.63 7.56
C SER A 377 -9.00 16.77 8.50
N GLY A 378 -8.81 17.08 9.79
CA GLY A 378 -9.88 17.21 10.78
C GLY A 378 -10.43 15.86 11.31
N LYS A 379 -9.83 14.72 10.94
CA LYS A 379 -10.22 13.39 11.47
C LYS A 379 -9.52 13.12 12.79
N TYR A 380 -10.26 12.62 13.77
CA TYR A 380 -9.73 12.21 15.07
C TYR A 380 -8.78 11.02 14.94
N GLN A 381 -7.55 11.15 15.45
CA GLN A 381 -6.57 10.07 15.53
C GLN A 381 -6.52 9.48 16.94
N SER A 382 -6.29 8.16 17.02
CA SER A 382 -6.00 7.51 18.30
C SER A 382 -4.74 8.08 18.93
N THR A 383 -4.81 8.46 20.20
CA THR A 383 -3.70 9.06 20.95
C THR A 383 -2.72 8.03 21.55
N LYS A 384 -2.89 6.74 21.29
CA LYS A 384 -2.07 5.67 21.88
C LYS A 384 -0.80 5.42 21.09
N THR A 385 0.35 5.72 21.72
CA THR A 385 1.72 5.61 21.18
C THR A 385 2.41 4.29 21.51
N GLU A 386 1.78 3.31 22.16
CA GLU A 386 2.43 2.06 22.53
C GLU A 386 1.84 0.85 21.82
N SER A 387 2.75 0.16 21.11
CA SER A 387 2.67 -1.21 20.56
C SER A 387 1.45 -1.58 19.70
N GLY A 388 1.49 -1.24 18.42
CA GLY A 388 1.11 -2.18 17.31
C GLY A 388 -0.34 -2.65 17.18
N ARG A 389 -1.28 -2.35 18.07
CA ARG A 389 -2.61 -2.98 18.08
C ARG A 389 -3.83 -2.07 18.18
N HIS A 390 -3.70 -0.75 18.36
CA HIS A 390 -4.82 0.14 18.65
C HIS A 390 -4.89 1.33 17.68
N GLY A 391 -5.87 1.34 16.85
CA GLY A 391 -6.20 2.32 15.81
C GLY A 391 -7.21 1.77 14.82
N TYR A 392 -7.54 0.48 14.95
CA TYR A 392 -8.41 -0.22 13.98
C TYR A 392 -9.91 -0.11 14.29
N GLY A 393 -10.32 0.24 15.53
CA GLY A 393 -11.70 0.22 15.96
C GLY A 393 -12.59 1.18 15.14
N LEU A 394 -12.28 2.46 15.13
CA LEU A 394 -13.03 3.47 14.36
C LEU A 394 -12.97 3.22 12.85
N ASN A 395 -11.82 2.80 12.33
CA ASN A 395 -11.68 2.45 10.91
C ASN A 395 -12.53 1.21 10.54
N SER A 396 -12.65 0.24 11.44
CA SER A 396 -13.51 -0.93 11.23
C SER A 396 -14.98 -0.54 11.22
N ILE A 397 -15.40 0.34 12.13
CA ILE A 397 -16.76 0.89 12.16
C ILE A 397 -17.05 1.68 10.88
N ALA A 398 -16.14 2.55 10.47
CA ALA A 398 -16.27 3.35 9.24
C ALA A 398 -16.45 2.46 8.01
N ARG A 399 -15.61 1.42 7.87
CA ARG A 399 -15.69 0.47 6.76
C ARG A 399 -17.01 -0.30 6.72
N ILE A 400 -17.57 -0.66 7.90
CA ILE A 400 -18.89 -1.29 7.96
C ILE A 400 -19.96 -0.28 7.58
N ALA A 401 -19.93 0.95 8.09
CA ALA A 401 -20.89 1.99 7.72
C ALA A 401 -20.88 2.24 6.20
N GLU A 402 -19.67 2.36 5.58
CA GLU A 402 -19.51 2.49 4.13
C GLU A 402 -20.08 1.31 3.34
N LYS A 403 -19.93 0.06 3.83
CA LYS A 403 -20.53 -1.14 3.21
C LYS A 403 -22.05 -0.99 3.06
N TYR A 404 -22.70 -0.34 4.03
CA TYR A 404 -24.14 -0.06 4.05
C TYR A 404 -24.48 1.36 3.59
N GLN A 405 -23.61 1.99 2.76
CA GLN A 405 -23.80 3.33 2.20
C GLN A 405 -24.15 4.39 3.27
N GLY A 406 -23.60 4.21 4.45
CA GLY A 406 -23.76 5.07 5.59
C GLY A 406 -22.47 5.81 5.95
N GLU A 407 -22.46 6.42 7.12
CA GLU A 407 -21.33 7.23 7.60
C GLU A 407 -21.17 7.16 9.10
N ILE A 408 -20.02 7.59 9.59
CA ILE A 408 -19.79 7.81 11.02
C ILE A 408 -19.56 9.30 11.28
N LEU A 409 -20.16 9.80 12.37
CA LEU A 409 -19.92 11.15 12.89
C LEU A 409 -19.34 11.04 14.29
N VAL A 410 -18.23 11.73 14.54
CA VAL A 410 -17.57 11.78 15.83
C VAL A 410 -17.57 13.21 16.30
N GLU A 411 -18.15 13.45 17.48
CA GLU A 411 -18.18 14.74 18.14
C GLU A 411 -17.54 14.61 19.52
N ALA A 412 -16.78 15.59 19.92
CA ALA A 412 -16.16 15.65 21.25
C ALA A 412 -16.26 17.05 21.80
N GLN A 413 -17.17 17.21 22.73
CA GLN A 413 -17.45 18.50 23.38
C GLN A 413 -17.73 18.29 24.88
N ASP A 414 -17.31 19.24 25.71
CA ASP A 414 -17.58 19.27 27.17
C ASP A 414 -17.18 17.96 27.89
N SER A 415 -16.03 17.37 27.52
CA SER A 415 -15.56 16.08 28.07
C SER A 415 -16.50 14.89 27.79
N VAL A 416 -17.39 14.98 26.81
CA VAL A 416 -18.22 13.91 26.31
C VAL A 416 -17.84 13.56 24.87
N PHE A 417 -17.51 12.31 24.64
CA PHE A 417 -17.30 11.75 23.30
C PHE A 417 -18.60 11.16 22.80
N CYS A 418 -18.99 11.50 21.59
CA CYS A 418 -20.21 11.08 20.93
C CYS A 418 -19.87 10.44 19.59
N LEU A 419 -20.18 9.17 19.45
CA LEU A 419 -20.05 8.42 18.19
C LEU A 419 -21.45 8.15 17.65
N THR A 420 -21.74 8.69 16.47
CA THR A 420 -22.94 8.35 15.70
C THR A 420 -22.55 7.48 14.51
N VAL A 421 -23.20 6.35 14.34
CA VAL A 421 -23.02 5.45 13.20
C VAL A 421 -24.35 5.32 12.49
N VAL A 422 -24.36 5.59 11.21
CA VAL A 422 -25.55 5.46 10.35
C VAL A 422 -25.25 4.37 9.32
N MET A 423 -26.16 3.40 9.19
CA MET A 423 -26.06 2.31 8.22
C MET A 423 -27.43 2.12 7.55
N ASN A 424 -27.49 2.26 6.24
CA ASN A 424 -28.73 2.07 5.50
C ASN A 424 -29.11 0.58 5.46
N LEU A 425 -30.37 0.30 5.70
CA LEU A 425 -30.91 -1.06 5.58
C LEU A 425 -31.04 -1.39 4.09
N PRO A 426 -30.51 -2.54 3.62
CA PRO A 426 -30.73 -2.99 2.25
C PRO A 426 -32.21 -3.04 1.92
N GLU A 427 -32.61 -2.60 0.73
CA GLU A 427 -33.98 -2.81 0.24
C GLU A 427 -34.18 -4.32 0.03
N ASN A 428 -35.27 -4.86 0.60
CA ASN A 428 -35.65 -6.25 0.43
C ASN A 428 -36.07 -6.55 -1.01
#